data_088c6b8b60cbb3fa5439edf1f88489b5
#
_entry.id   088c6b8b60cbb3fa5439edf1f88489b5
#
_cell.length_a   1.000
_cell.length_b   1.000
_cell.length_c   1.000
_cell.angle_alpha   90.00
_cell.angle_beta   90.00
_cell.angle_gamma   90.00
#
_symmetry.space_group_name_H-M   'P 1'
#
loop_
_entity.id
_entity.type
_entity.pdbx_description
1 polymer ?
#
loop_
_entity_poly.entity_id
_entity_poly.type
_entity_poly.pdbx_seq_one_letter_code
_entity_poly.pdbx_strand_id
1 'polypeptide(L)'
;KNKVHHRVSIPDEKRENLIHEIWREKTEANKTLFNGTKFRLSSWLEKKQGEQKAVEIHVGETDYKSFVGTNLAEDWQELPEKSLANPLGTAVFCICKDGKVLALRRSQNVGEAVGMIVLAGGHPEPENVEIPKDDAILDVTSELFDSTSLELLEETGVEVSQCEKLQFLGLSRRKVNKRACAVFVTRTKLTSQECIEKYRSQKPLSADESTEMLGLSVEELVEATRKGQCPGCHCGAINLGEKYLKSFSESERDKDKEEEVSTTKTAAAVKGGLGDLKVLKTKKKKKSNGSSSIISNKAETGVDDHS
;
A
#
# COMPACT_ATOMS: atom_id res chain seq x y z
N LYS A 1 -12.82 -21.22 -9.45
CA LYS A 1 -12.53 -19.82 -9.82
C LYS A 1 -13.83 -19.04 -9.78
N ASN A 2 -13.94 -18.09 -8.86
CA ASN A 2 -15.12 -17.25 -8.78
C ASN A 2 -15.04 -16.16 -9.88
N LYS A 3 -15.48 -16.51 -11.10
CA LYS A 3 -15.41 -15.64 -12.29
C LYS A 3 -16.25 -14.36 -12.17
N VAL A 4 -17.05 -14.22 -11.12
CA VAL A 4 -17.94 -13.05 -10.89
C VAL A 4 -17.16 -11.73 -10.82
N HIS A 5 -15.91 -11.78 -10.42
CA HIS A 5 -15.08 -10.57 -10.25
C HIS A 5 -14.17 -10.26 -11.44
N HIS A 6 -14.08 -11.18 -12.42
CA HIS A 6 -13.32 -10.93 -13.64
C HIS A 6 -14.01 -9.86 -14.51
N ARG A 7 -13.24 -9.29 -15.44
CA ARG A 7 -13.80 -8.44 -16.46
C ARG A 7 -14.81 -9.23 -17.32
N VAL A 8 -15.96 -8.65 -17.60
CA VAL A 8 -16.97 -9.20 -18.51
C VAL A 8 -16.86 -8.49 -19.85
N SER A 9 -16.94 -9.23 -20.94
CA SER A 9 -16.94 -8.66 -22.29
C SER A 9 -18.06 -7.63 -22.46
N ILE A 10 -17.80 -6.62 -23.27
CA ILE A 10 -18.80 -5.62 -23.63
C ILE A 10 -19.88 -6.32 -24.46
N PRO A 11 -21.19 -6.10 -24.17
CA PRO A 11 -22.28 -6.76 -24.92
C PRO A 11 -22.29 -6.45 -26.39
N ASP A 12 -21.84 -5.28 -26.83
CA ASP A 12 -21.65 -4.93 -28.24
C ASP A 12 -20.32 -5.53 -28.72
N GLU A 13 -20.41 -6.52 -29.59
CA GLU A 13 -19.27 -7.24 -30.16
C GLU A 13 -18.34 -6.32 -30.95
N LYS A 14 -18.87 -5.34 -31.69
CA LYS A 14 -18.02 -4.38 -32.41
C LYS A 14 -17.18 -3.54 -31.45
N ARG A 15 -17.80 -3.10 -30.35
CA ARG A 15 -17.10 -2.32 -29.31
C ARG A 15 -16.09 -3.17 -28.54
N GLU A 16 -16.38 -4.45 -28.30
CA GLU A 16 -15.41 -5.38 -27.72
C GLU A 16 -14.22 -5.61 -28.68
N ASN A 17 -14.48 -5.80 -29.97
CA ASN A 17 -13.42 -5.99 -30.97
C ASN A 17 -12.53 -4.75 -31.14
N LEU A 18 -13.06 -3.54 -30.91
CA LEU A 18 -12.28 -2.30 -30.95
C LEU A 18 -11.11 -2.30 -29.93
N ILE A 19 -11.22 -3.04 -28.82
CA ILE A 19 -10.12 -3.22 -27.86
C ILE A 19 -8.90 -3.84 -28.54
N HIS A 20 -9.11 -4.82 -29.42
CA HIS A 20 -8.03 -5.46 -30.16
C HIS A 20 -7.40 -4.54 -31.21
N GLU A 21 -8.19 -3.70 -31.84
CA GLU A 21 -7.72 -2.72 -32.83
C GLU A 21 -6.87 -1.64 -32.16
N ILE A 22 -7.37 -1.02 -31.08
CA ILE A 22 -6.64 -0.04 -30.28
C ILE A 22 -5.32 -0.62 -29.78
N TRP A 23 -5.34 -1.87 -29.32
CA TRP A 23 -4.12 -2.54 -28.84
C TRP A 23 -3.11 -2.74 -29.95
N ARG A 24 -3.56 -3.19 -31.12
CA ARG A 24 -2.70 -3.39 -32.31
C ARG A 24 -2.01 -2.08 -32.70
N GLU A 25 -2.76 -0.98 -32.83
CA GLU A 25 -2.22 0.33 -33.16
C GLU A 25 -1.14 0.79 -32.15
N LYS A 26 -1.41 0.62 -30.85
CA LYS A 26 -0.46 0.99 -29.82
C LYS A 26 0.81 0.15 -29.84
N THR A 27 0.72 -1.16 -30.10
CA THR A 27 1.89 -2.05 -30.20
C THR A 27 2.63 -1.88 -31.52
N GLU A 28 1.98 -1.43 -32.58
CA GLU A 28 2.66 -1.00 -33.82
C GLU A 28 3.48 0.26 -33.58
N ALA A 29 2.93 1.22 -32.83
CA ALA A 29 3.62 2.48 -32.51
C ALA A 29 4.72 2.28 -31.44
N ASN A 30 4.57 1.35 -30.52
CA ASN A 30 5.56 1.03 -29.48
C ASN A 30 5.73 -0.48 -29.32
N LYS A 31 6.81 -1.02 -29.86
CA LYS A 31 7.12 -2.47 -29.86
C LYS A 31 7.52 -3.03 -28.49
N THR A 32 7.78 -2.18 -27.52
CA THR A 32 8.11 -2.60 -26.15
C THR A 32 6.88 -2.83 -25.28
N LEU A 33 5.69 -2.45 -25.74
CA LEU A 33 4.45 -2.71 -25.02
C LEU A 33 4.11 -4.19 -25.00
N PHE A 34 3.82 -4.73 -23.82
CA PHE A 34 3.33 -6.09 -23.63
C PHE A 34 2.01 -6.08 -22.85
N ASN A 35 1.22 -7.12 -23.03
CA ASN A 35 -0.08 -7.27 -22.38
C ASN A 35 0.07 -8.05 -21.07
N GLY A 36 0.50 -7.38 -19.99
CA GLY A 36 0.57 -7.98 -18.66
C GLY A 36 -0.81 -8.14 -18.02
N THR A 37 -1.01 -9.25 -17.34
CA THR A 37 -2.20 -9.49 -16.51
C THR A 37 -2.19 -8.56 -15.30
N LYS A 38 -3.37 -8.26 -14.77
CA LYS A 38 -3.56 -7.37 -13.63
C LYS A 38 -4.73 -7.85 -12.77
N PHE A 39 -4.68 -7.57 -11.47
CA PHE A 39 -5.88 -7.66 -10.66
C PHE A 39 -6.87 -6.56 -11.05
N ARG A 40 -8.14 -6.94 -11.18
CA ARG A 40 -9.26 -6.03 -11.38
C ARG A 40 -9.92 -5.72 -10.05
N LEU A 41 -10.04 -4.46 -9.68
CA LEU A 41 -10.93 -4.09 -8.57
C LEU A 41 -12.39 -4.20 -9.03
N SER A 42 -13.11 -5.18 -8.50
CA SER A 42 -14.55 -5.38 -8.78
C SER A 42 -15.41 -4.55 -7.81
N SER A 43 -15.20 -4.72 -6.52
CA SER A 43 -15.92 -4.02 -5.45
C SER A 43 -15.13 -4.04 -4.15
N TRP A 44 -15.60 -3.31 -3.16
CA TRP A 44 -15.08 -3.35 -1.79
C TRP A 44 -16.21 -3.13 -0.78
N LEU A 45 -16.01 -3.62 0.44
CA LEU A 45 -16.94 -3.46 1.56
C LEU A 45 -16.15 -3.05 2.80
N GLU A 46 -16.64 -2.03 3.49
CA GLU A 46 -16.16 -1.74 4.84
C GLU A 46 -16.81 -2.69 5.83
N LYS A 47 -16.00 -3.37 6.63
CA LYS A 47 -16.45 -4.26 7.71
C LYS A 47 -15.96 -3.75 9.05
N LYS A 48 -16.73 -4.02 10.10
CA LYS A 48 -16.28 -3.88 11.48
C LYS A 48 -15.93 -5.27 12.00
N GLN A 49 -14.72 -5.43 12.52
CA GLN A 49 -14.26 -6.64 13.18
C GLN A 49 -13.90 -6.28 14.63
N GLY A 50 -14.89 -6.35 15.52
CA GLY A 50 -14.81 -5.77 16.86
C GLY A 50 -14.73 -4.23 16.78
N GLU A 51 -13.73 -3.64 17.41
CA GLU A 51 -13.46 -2.19 17.36
C GLU A 51 -12.65 -1.77 16.11
N GLN A 52 -12.07 -2.72 15.41
CA GLN A 52 -11.26 -2.44 14.23
C GLN A 52 -12.11 -2.31 12.97
N LYS A 53 -11.73 -1.37 12.10
CA LYS A 53 -12.27 -1.25 10.76
C LYS A 53 -11.43 -2.12 9.82
N ALA A 54 -12.10 -2.94 9.03
CA ALA A 54 -11.50 -3.75 7.98
C ALA A 54 -12.12 -3.39 6.63
N VAL A 55 -11.37 -3.58 5.57
CA VAL A 55 -11.87 -3.43 4.19
C VAL A 55 -11.71 -4.77 3.50
N GLU A 56 -12.82 -5.32 3.02
CA GLU A 56 -12.81 -6.48 2.15
C GLU A 56 -12.78 -6.00 0.70
N ILE A 57 -11.77 -6.42 -0.06
CA ILE A 57 -11.56 -6.02 -1.46
C ILE A 57 -11.84 -7.24 -2.32
N HIS A 58 -12.76 -7.11 -3.27
CA HIS A 58 -13.08 -8.16 -4.23
C HIS A 58 -12.32 -7.91 -5.52
N VAL A 59 -11.46 -8.82 -5.87
CA VAL A 59 -10.63 -8.75 -7.07
C VAL A 59 -10.95 -9.87 -8.05
N GLY A 60 -10.78 -9.58 -9.33
CA GLY A 60 -10.79 -10.53 -10.42
C GLY A 60 -9.56 -10.31 -11.29
N GLU A 61 -9.54 -10.92 -12.46
CA GLU A 61 -8.45 -10.76 -13.43
C GLU A 61 -8.88 -9.78 -14.56
N THR A 62 -7.90 -9.05 -15.04
CA THR A 62 -7.94 -8.20 -16.23
C THR A 62 -6.55 -8.14 -16.85
N ASP A 63 -6.35 -7.32 -17.86
CA ASP A 63 -5.06 -7.12 -18.49
C ASP A 63 -4.86 -5.67 -18.98
N TYR A 64 -3.62 -5.34 -19.35
CA TYR A 64 -3.26 -3.99 -19.79
C TYR A 64 -3.96 -3.62 -21.10
N LYS A 65 -4.13 -4.54 -22.05
CA LYS A 65 -4.87 -4.33 -23.29
C LYS A 65 -6.32 -3.92 -23.02
N SER A 66 -6.99 -4.63 -22.12
CA SER A 66 -8.35 -4.29 -21.68
C SER A 66 -8.41 -2.91 -21.03
N PHE A 67 -7.42 -2.55 -20.21
CA PHE A 67 -7.35 -1.21 -19.62
C PHE A 67 -7.24 -0.12 -20.67
N VAL A 68 -6.38 -0.30 -21.65
CA VAL A 68 -6.21 0.64 -22.76
C VAL A 68 -7.48 0.78 -23.58
N GLY A 69 -8.14 -0.33 -23.90
CA GLY A 69 -9.34 -0.35 -24.75
C GLY A 69 -10.64 -0.05 -24.01
N THR A 70 -10.64 0.05 -22.67
CA THR A 70 -11.84 0.38 -21.88
C THR A 70 -11.64 1.64 -21.05
N ASN A 71 -10.90 1.60 -19.96
CA ASN A 71 -10.77 2.73 -19.04
C ASN A 71 -10.05 3.96 -19.63
N LEU A 72 -9.18 3.78 -20.64
CA LEU A 72 -8.51 4.87 -21.36
C LEU A 72 -9.21 5.28 -22.64
N ALA A 73 -10.28 4.60 -23.05
CA ALA A 73 -11.08 4.97 -24.21
C ALA A 73 -11.88 6.26 -23.92
N GLU A 74 -12.15 7.05 -24.95
CA GLU A 74 -12.91 8.30 -24.83
C GLU A 74 -14.34 8.06 -24.33
N ASP A 75 -14.94 6.95 -24.73
CA ASP A 75 -16.29 6.52 -24.39
C ASP A 75 -16.39 5.67 -23.11
N TRP A 76 -15.35 5.59 -22.30
CA TRP A 76 -15.29 4.70 -21.14
C TRP A 76 -16.46 4.86 -20.16
N GLN A 77 -17.04 6.06 -20.08
CA GLN A 77 -18.17 6.35 -19.20
C GLN A 77 -19.48 5.71 -19.66
N GLU A 78 -19.58 5.40 -20.94
CA GLU A 78 -20.75 4.74 -21.57
C GLU A 78 -20.68 3.22 -21.40
N LEU A 79 -19.50 2.68 -21.08
CA LEU A 79 -19.30 1.24 -20.93
C LEU A 79 -19.86 0.72 -19.59
N PRO A 80 -20.46 -0.49 -19.59
CA PRO A 80 -20.90 -1.12 -18.35
C PRO A 80 -19.74 -1.26 -17.36
N GLU A 81 -19.96 -0.93 -16.09
CA GLU A 81 -18.94 -1.00 -15.03
C GLU A 81 -18.23 -2.36 -14.97
N LYS A 82 -18.98 -3.45 -15.15
CA LYS A 82 -18.45 -4.82 -15.18
C LYS A 82 -17.54 -5.12 -16.37
N SER A 83 -17.63 -4.32 -17.44
CA SER A 83 -16.82 -4.48 -18.66
C SER A 83 -15.56 -3.62 -18.64
N LEU A 84 -15.42 -2.70 -17.67
CA LEU A 84 -14.20 -1.94 -17.47
C LEU A 84 -13.11 -2.83 -16.85
N ALA A 85 -11.87 -2.65 -17.29
CA ALA A 85 -10.72 -3.39 -16.78
C ALA A 85 -10.42 -3.04 -15.31
N ASN A 86 -10.61 -1.80 -14.90
CA ASN A 86 -10.44 -1.32 -13.52
C ASN A 86 -9.20 -1.90 -12.81
N PRO A 87 -7.98 -1.78 -13.37
CA PRO A 87 -6.79 -2.39 -12.77
C PRO A 87 -6.55 -1.82 -11.36
N LEU A 88 -6.17 -2.72 -10.45
CA LEU A 88 -5.78 -2.37 -9.08
C LEU A 88 -4.26 -2.24 -9.01
N GLY A 89 -3.79 -1.03 -8.75
CA GLY A 89 -2.41 -0.77 -8.41
C GLY A 89 -2.20 -0.65 -6.92
N THR A 90 -0.95 -0.43 -6.51
CA THR A 90 -0.56 -0.11 -5.14
C THR A 90 0.21 1.20 -5.10
N ALA A 91 0.24 1.86 -3.94
CA ALA A 91 1.13 2.98 -3.66
C ALA A 91 1.49 2.98 -2.17
N VAL A 92 2.72 3.37 -1.86
CA VAL A 92 3.22 3.42 -0.50
C VAL A 92 3.56 4.86 -0.09
N PHE A 93 2.93 5.33 0.99
CA PHE A 93 3.24 6.57 1.66
C PHE A 93 4.38 6.30 2.65
N CYS A 94 5.63 6.37 2.16
CA CYS A 94 6.83 6.05 2.94
C CYS A 94 7.33 7.29 3.68
N ILE A 95 7.22 7.29 5.02
CA ILE A 95 7.62 8.38 5.91
C ILE A 95 9.05 8.13 6.38
N CYS A 96 9.93 9.09 6.14
CA CYS A 96 11.31 9.07 6.58
C CYS A 96 11.46 9.47 8.04
N LYS A 97 12.63 9.15 8.63
CA LYS A 97 12.98 9.50 10.02
C LYS A 97 12.90 11.01 10.31
N ASP A 98 13.16 11.85 9.31
CA ASP A 98 13.05 13.31 9.36
C ASP A 98 11.63 13.85 9.10
N GLY A 99 10.61 12.98 9.04
CA GLY A 99 9.21 13.33 8.85
C GLY A 99 8.81 13.63 7.40
N LYS A 100 9.75 13.63 6.46
CA LYS A 100 9.47 13.78 5.04
C LYS A 100 8.96 12.49 4.42
N VAL A 101 8.26 12.60 3.30
CA VAL A 101 7.70 11.49 2.53
C VAL A 101 8.49 11.31 1.25
N LEU A 102 8.82 10.06 0.91
CA LEU A 102 9.48 9.75 -0.36
C LEU A 102 8.49 9.87 -1.50
N ALA A 103 8.90 10.55 -2.54
CA ALA A 103 8.19 10.68 -3.79
C ALA A 103 9.17 10.58 -4.97
N LEU A 104 8.64 10.29 -6.15
CA LEU A 104 9.41 10.12 -7.37
C LEU A 104 8.87 11.08 -8.45
N ARG A 105 9.76 11.63 -9.25
CA ARG A 105 9.37 12.35 -10.47
C ARG A 105 9.46 11.40 -11.66
N ARG A 106 8.35 11.15 -12.31
CA ARG A 106 8.29 10.26 -13.46
C ARG A 106 9.10 10.79 -14.64
N SER A 107 9.72 9.86 -15.36
CA SER A 107 10.50 10.18 -16.55
C SER A 107 9.63 10.57 -17.75
N GLN A 108 10.28 11.01 -18.84
CA GLN A 108 9.60 11.28 -20.11
C GLN A 108 9.30 9.99 -20.90
N ASN A 109 9.85 8.85 -20.49
CA ASN A 109 9.78 7.57 -21.21
C ASN A 109 8.60 6.68 -20.77
N VAL A 110 7.77 7.15 -19.84
CA VAL A 110 6.65 6.36 -19.32
C VAL A 110 5.35 6.63 -20.07
N GLY A 111 4.45 5.64 -20.11
CA GLY A 111 3.19 5.72 -20.85
C GLY A 111 2.13 6.63 -20.22
N GLU A 112 2.24 6.96 -18.92
CA GLU A 112 1.27 7.79 -18.19
C GLU A 112 1.95 8.71 -17.18
N ALA A 113 1.32 9.84 -16.88
CA ALA A 113 1.73 10.79 -15.83
C ALA A 113 3.18 11.29 -15.99
N VAL A 114 3.60 11.57 -17.22
CA VAL A 114 4.95 12.07 -17.57
C VAL A 114 5.30 13.32 -16.77
N GLY A 115 6.47 13.34 -16.12
CA GLY A 115 6.99 14.47 -15.33
C GLY A 115 6.24 14.71 -14.01
N MET A 116 5.18 13.96 -13.71
CA MET A 116 4.40 14.12 -12.49
C MET A 116 5.10 13.53 -11.27
N ILE A 117 4.68 13.98 -10.10
CA ILE A 117 5.13 13.48 -8.80
C ILE A 117 4.22 12.31 -8.40
N VAL A 118 4.84 11.16 -8.09
CA VAL A 118 4.17 9.94 -7.66
C VAL A 118 4.78 9.41 -6.38
N LEU A 119 4.03 8.63 -5.63
CA LEU A 119 4.56 7.77 -4.56
C LEU A 119 5.08 6.49 -5.21
N ALA A 120 6.01 5.79 -4.58
CA ALA A 120 6.43 4.48 -5.02
C ALA A 120 5.25 3.50 -5.05
N GLY A 121 5.20 2.63 -6.08
CA GLY A 121 4.14 1.65 -6.22
C GLY A 121 3.92 1.19 -7.66
N GLY A 122 3.28 0.05 -7.79
CA GLY A 122 3.08 -0.62 -9.08
C GLY A 122 1.78 -1.41 -9.15
N HIS A 123 1.84 -2.60 -9.71
CA HIS A 123 0.68 -3.45 -9.88
C HIS A 123 0.98 -4.86 -9.38
N PRO A 124 0.28 -5.34 -8.37
CA PRO A 124 0.37 -6.75 -7.97
C PRO A 124 -0.06 -7.64 -9.15
N GLU A 125 0.59 -8.77 -9.29
CA GLU A 125 0.45 -9.64 -10.45
C GLU A 125 -0.28 -10.94 -10.07
N PRO A 126 -1.35 -11.30 -10.80
CA PRO A 126 -2.08 -12.55 -10.56
C PRO A 126 -1.21 -13.82 -10.64
N GLU A 127 -0.15 -13.78 -11.43
CA GLU A 127 0.79 -14.89 -11.61
C GLU A 127 1.58 -15.24 -10.34
N ASN A 128 1.75 -14.29 -9.43
CA ASN A 128 2.46 -14.51 -8.16
C ASN A 128 1.61 -15.22 -7.11
N VAL A 129 0.32 -15.41 -7.38
CA VAL A 129 -0.59 -16.03 -6.40
C VAL A 129 -0.86 -17.48 -6.76
N GLU A 130 -0.55 -18.39 -5.83
CA GLU A 130 -0.89 -19.80 -5.98
C GLU A 130 -2.40 -20.00 -6.04
N ILE A 131 -2.87 -20.58 -7.14
CA ILE A 131 -4.30 -20.89 -7.32
C ILE A 131 -4.62 -22.13 -6.46
N PRO A 132 -5.56 -22.05 -5.50
CA PRO A 132 -5.99 -23.21 -4.75
C PRO A 132 -6.51 -24.32 -5.68
N LYS A 133 -6.23 -25.58 -5.34
CA LYS A 133 -6.64 -26.77 -6.15
C LYS A 133 -8.14 -27.02 -6.17
N ASP A 134 -8.84 -26.48 -5.19
CA ASP A 134 -10.30 -26.55 -5.00
C ASP A 134 -10.91 -25.16 -5.19
N ASP A 135 -12.23 -25.05 -5.26
CA ASP A 135 -12.98 -23.80 -5.45
C ASP A 135 -12.87 -22.81 -4.27
N ALA A 136 -11.78 -22.89 -3.48
CA ALA A 136 -11.50 -21.96 -2.38
C ALA A 136 -11.34 -20.52 -2.89
N ILE A 137 -11.73 -19.57 -2.07
CA ILE A 137 -11.54 -18.14 -2.33
C ILE A 137 -10.02 -17.87 -2.36
N LEU A 138 -9.54 -17.32 -3.47
CA LEU A 138 -8.16 -16.90 -3.61
C LEU A 138 -7.90 -15.69 -2.69
N ASP A 139 -7.07 -15.88 -1.66
CA ASP A 139 -6.63 -14.78 -0.81
C ASP A 139 -5.40 -14.10 -1.44
N VAL A 140 -5.61 -12.88 -1.93
CA VAL A 140 -4.56 -12.07 -2.55
C VAL A 140 -3.94 -11.05 -1.59
N THR A 141 -4.23 -11.16 -0.30
CA THR A 141 -3.77 -10.18 0.69
C THR A 141 -2.25 -10.14 0.76
N SER A 142 -1.59 -11.30 0.83
CA SER A 142 -0.12 -11.37 0.87
C SER A 142 0.49 -10.73 -0.36
N GLU A 143 0.00 -11.05 -1.57
CA GLU A 143 0.51 -10.48 -2.82
C GLU A 143 0.40 -8.95 -2.83
N LEU A 144 -0.68 -8.35 -2.31
CA LEU A 144 -0.80 -6.90 -2.22
C LEU A 144 0.29 -6.26 -1.34
N PHE A 145 0.64 -6.90 -0.22
CA PHE A 145 1.68 -6.42 0.68
C PHE A 145 3.08 -6.67 0.13
N ASP A 146 3.33 -7.85 -0.42
CA ASP A 146 4.63 -8.28 -0.93
C ASP A 146 5.01 -7.48 -2.18
N SER A 147 4.07 -7.34 -3.13
CA SER A 147 4.24 -6.50 -4.32
C SER A 147 4.51 -5.03 -3.95
N THR A 148 3.77 -4.47 -2.97
CA THR A 148 4.01 -3.09 -2.50
C THR A 148 5.40 -2.93 -1.89
N SER A 149 5.87 -3.93 -1.14
CA SER A 149 7.21 -3.94 -0.54
C SER A 149 8.30 -4.03 -1.60
N LEU A 150 8.08 -4.85 -2.62
CA LEU A 150 9.00 -5.03 -3.74
C LEU A 150 9.10 -3.75 -4.57
N GLU A 151 7.99 -3.12 -4.91
CA GLU A 151 7.94 -1.85 -5.63
C GLU A 151 8.66 -0.72 -4.87
N LEU A 152 8.48 -0.65 -3.53
CA LEU A 152 9.23 0.29 -2.72
C LEU A 152 10.75 0.08 -2.86
N LEU A 153 11.21 -1.16 -2.81
CA LEU A 153 12.61 -1.51 -2.99
C LEU A 153 13.11 -1.18 -4.40
N GLU A 154 12.37 -1.62 -5.43
CA GLU A 154 12.78 -1.50 -6.84
C GLU A 154 12.79 -0.05 -7.31
N GLU A 155 11.85 0.77 -6.85
CA GLU A 155 11.77 2.18 -7.25
C GLU A 155 12.61 3.12 -6.39
N THR A 156 12.87 2.77 -5.12
CA THR A 156 13.56 3.69 -4.20
C THR A 156 14.88 3.16 -3.63
N GLY A 157 15.14 1.86 -3.73
CA GLY A 157 16.27 1.21 -3.08
C GLY A 157 16.10 1.07 -1.56
N VAL A 158 14.95 1.43 -0.97
CA VAL A 158 14.68 1.28 0.47
C VAL A 158 14.27 -0.15 0.77
N GLU A 159 15.07 -0.83 1.58
CA GLU A 159 14.84 -2.23 1.94
C GLU A 159 13.75 -2.37 3.01
N VAL A 160 12.96 -3.45 2.93
CA VAL A 160 11.92 -3.78 3.90
C VAL A 160 12.48 -3.87 5.34
N SER A 161 13.71 -4.37 5.51
CA SER A 161 14.41 -4.44 6.79
C SER A 161 14.66 -3.07 7.47
N GLN A 162 14.64 -2.01 6.67
CA GLN A 162 14.81 -0.62 7.09
C GLN A 162 13.47 0.06 7.40
N CYS A 163 12.34 -0.65 7.20
CA CYS A 163 11.00 -0.14 7.35
C CYS A 163 10.24 -0.79 8.50
N GLU A 164 9.24 -0.11 9.00
CA GLU A 164 8.17 -0.71 9.79
C GLU A 164 7.26 -1.57 8.91
N LYS A 165 6.43 -2.42 9.52
CA LYS A 165 5.41 -3.17 8.77
C LYS A 165 4.50 -2.23 7.98
N LEU A 166 4.28 -2.57 6.71
CA LEU A 166 3.26 -1.90 5.91
C LEU A 166 1.88 -1.98 6.59
N GLN A 167 1.17 -0.86 6.58
CA GLN A 167 -0.21 -0.76 7.04
C GLN A 167 -1.09 -0.29 5.88
N PHE A 168 -2.21 -0.96 5.67
CA PHE A 168 -3.18 -0.54 4.67
C PHE A 168 -3.94 0.70 5.15
N LEU A 169 -3.93 1.77 4.36
CA LEU A 169 -4.63 3.02 4.66
C LEU A 169 -6.02 3.12 4.02
N GLY A 170 -6.22 2.50 2.87
CA GLY A 170 -7.47 2.57 2.14
C GLY A 170 -7.31 2.45 0.64
N LEU A 171 -8.40 2.72 -0.08
CA LEU A 171 -8.44 2.73 -1.53
C LEU A 171 -8.55 4.15 -2.06
N SER A 172 -7.75 4.46 -3.08
CA SER A 172 -7.87 5.66 -3.89
C SER A 172 -8.34 5.28 -5.29
N ARG A 173 -9.23 6.08 -5.89
CA ARG A 173 -9.73 5.83 -7.24
C ARG A 173 -9.69 7.10 -8.08
N ARG A 174 -9.07 7.00 -9.24
CA ARG A 174 -8.96 8.12 -10.20
C ARG A 174 -10.32 8.41 -10.84
N LYS A 175 -10.73 9.69 -10.85
CA LYS A 175 -12.03 10.08 -11.43
C LYS A 175 -12.08 9.92 -12.94
N VAL A 176 -10.98 10.24 -13.63
CA VAL A 176 -10.94 10.31 -15.10
C VAL A 176 -10.99 8.95 -15.81
N ASN A 177 -10.64 7.86 -15.13
CA ASN A 177 -10.61 6.52 -15.77
C ASN A 177 -10.82 5.37 -14.79
N LYS A 178 -11.29 5.65 -13.59
CA LYS A 178 -11.59 4.68 -12.52
C LYS A 178 -10.42 3.79 -12.08
N ARG A 179 -9.18 4.02 -12.54
CA ARG A 179 -8.02 3.27 -12.04
C ARG A 179 -7.94 3.37 -10.52
N ALA A 180 -7.86 2.22 -9.87
CA ALA A 180 -7.82 2.11 -8.42
C ALA A 180 -6.40 1.85 -7.91
N CYS A 181 -6.16 2.25 -6.67
CA CYS A 181 -4.90 2.06 -5.98
C CYS A 181 -5.16 1.69 -4.52
N ALA A 182 -4.62 0.57 -4.07
CA ALA A 182 -4.52 0.22 -2.67
C ALA A 182 -3.36 1.01 -2.06
N VAL A 183 -3.64 1.79 -1.02
CA VAL A 183 -2.68 2.72 -0.42
C VAL A 183 -2.18 2.15 0.89
N PHE A 184 -0.87 2.12 1.03
CA PHE A 184 -0.18 1.64 2.22
C PHE A 184 0.66 2.76 2.84
N VAL A 185 0.99 2.62 4.12
CA VAL A 185 1.95 3.47 4.82
C VAL A 185 3.02 2.61 5.47
N THR A 186 4.22 3.14 5.49
CA THR A 186 5.34 2.63 6.31
C THR A 186 6.21 3.78 6.79
N ARG A 187 7.03 3.51 7.80
CA ARG A 187 8.07 4.42 8.28
C ARG A 187 9.43 3.77 8.06
N THR A 188 10.35 4.48 7.42
CA THR A 188 11.73 4.03 7.31
C THR A 188 12.59 4.63 8.40
N LYS A 189 13.62 3.89 8.82
CA LYS A 189 14.65 4.34 9.80
C LYS A 189 15.62 5.36 9.19
N LEU A 190 15.60 5.52 7.86
CA LEU A 190 16.46 6.44 7.13
C LEU A 190 15.84 7.83 7.06
N THR A 191 16.68 8.86 7.02
CA THR A 191 16.28 10.22 6.63
C THR A 191 16.00 10.29 5.13
N SER A 192 15.25 11.29 4.70
CA SER A 192 14.99 11.51 3.27
C SER A 192 16.28 11.72 2.47
N GLN A 193 17.27 12.38 3.06
CA GLN A 193 18.57 12.60 2.41
C GLN A 193 19.34 11.29 2.22
N GLU A 194 19.38 10.40 3.23
CA GLU A 194 20.00 9.08 3.11
C GLU A 194 19.33 8.22 2.03
N CYS A 195 17.99 8.28 1.92
CA CYS A 195 17.26 7.60 0.85
C CYS A 195 17.64 8.14 -0.54
N ILE A 196 17.69 9.47 -0.69
CA ILE A 196 18.07 10.12 -1.96
C ILE A 196 19.50 9.78 -2.36
N GLU A 197 20.44 9.75 -1.42
CA GLU A 197 21.83 9.36 -1.67
C GLU A 197 21.94 7.89 -2.10
N LYS A 198 21.20 7.01 -1.41
CA LYS A 198 21.11 5.59 -1.76
C LYS A 198 20.55 5.40 -3.18
N TYR A 199 19.43 6.07 -3.51
CA TYR A 199 18.84 6.07 -4.85
C TYR A 199 19.82 6.48 -5.94
N ARG A 200 20.57 7.57 -5.72
CA ARG A 200 21.55 8.07 -6.68
C ARG A 200 22.74 7.13 -6.86
N SER A 201 23.19 6.46 -5.79
CA SER A 201 24.35 5.57 -5.82
C SER A 201 24.03 4.20 -6.40
N GLN A 202 22.83 3.67 -6.19
CA GLN A 202 22.50 2.29 -6.54
C GLN A 202 21.76 2.15 -7.88
N LYS A 203 21.26 3.25 -8.47
CA LYS A 203 20.38 3.22 -9.66
C LYS A 203 19.37 2.07 -9.54
N PRO A 204 18.22 2.28 -8.91
CA PRO A 204 17.21 1.25 -8.72
C PRO A 204 16.84 0.55 -10.04
N LEU A 205 16.31 -0.67 -9.96
CA LEU A 205 15.95 -1.48 -11.14
C LEU A 205 14.99 -0.76 -12.09
N SER A 206 14.11 0.09 -11.57
CA SER A 206 13.15 0.92 -12.32
C SER A 206 13.64 2.35 -12.60
N ALA A 207 14.96 2.60 -12.55
CA ALA A 207 15.53 3.96 -12.72
C ALA A 207 15.12 4.65 -14.03
N ASP A 208 14.72 3.90 -15.05
CA ASP A 208 14.26 4.47 -16.33
C ASP A 208 12.84 5.05 -16.23
N GLU A 209 12.06 4.67 -15.22
CA GLU A 209 10.71 5.16 -15.00
C GLU A 209 10.65 6.49 -14.25
N SER A 210 11.70 6.80 -13.49
CA SER A 210 11.78 8.01 -12.65
C SER A 210 13.11 8.72 -12.84
N THR A 211 13.08 10.04 -12.96
CA THR A 211 14.25 10.88 -13.15
C THR A 211 14.89 11.30 -11.83
N GLU A 212 14.10 11.33 -10.75
CA GLU A 212 14.48 11.96 -9.50
C GLU A 212 13.70 11.36 -8.33
N MET A 213 14.37 11.13 -7.20
CA MET A 213 13.71 10.90 -5.91
C MET A 213 13.68 12.20 -5.10
N LEU A 214 12.54 12.47 -4.49
CA LEU A 214 12.23 13.64 -3.69
C LEU A 214 11.91 13.26 -2.25
N GLY A 215 12.40 14.04 -1.29
CA GLY A 215 11.97 14.00 0.10
C GLY A 215 11.12 15.25 0.38
N LEU A 216 9.80 15.12 0.36
CA LEU A 216 8.85 16.24 0.47
C LEU A 216 8.13 16.20 1.82
N SER A 217 7.84 17.38 2.37
CA SER A 217 6.91 17.48 3.48
C SER A 217 5.48 17.14 3.02
N VAL A 218 4.60 16.83 3.95
CA VAL A 218 3.19 16.55 3.63
C VAL A 218 2.51 17.76 3.00
N GLU A 219 2.84 18.96 3.48
CA GLU A 219 2.31 20.23 2.96
C GLU A 219 2.75 20.45 1.52
N GLU A 220 4.02 20.18 1.19
CA GLU A 220 4.55 20.24 -0.18
C GLU A 220 3.85 19.25 -1.11
N LEU A 221 3.60 17.99 -0.64
CA LEU A 221 2.84 17.01 -1.40
C LEU A 221 1.38 17.42 -1.63
N VAL A 222 0.71 17.93 -0.60
CA VAL A 222 -0.67 18.43 -0.71
C VAL A 222 -0.73 19.61 -1.69
N GLU A 223 0.24 20.52 -1.64
CA GLU A 223 0.32 21.63 -2.58
C GLU A 223 0.60 21.16 -4.02
N ALA A 224 1.44 20.12 -4.19
CA ALA A 224 1.66 19.50 -5.50
C ALA A 224 0.36 18.87 -6.06
N THR A 225 -0.49 18.29 -5.21
CA THR A 225 -1.81 17.80 -5.67
C THR A 225 -2.73 18.92 -6.12
N ARG A 226 -2.75 20.06 -5.41
CA ARG A 226 -3.56 21.23 -5.77
C ARG A 226 -3.12 21.86 -7.09
N LYS A 227 -1.82 21.83 -7.36
CA LYS A 227 -1.23 22.31 -8.62
C LYS A 227 -1.37 21.33 -9.79
N GLY A 228 -2.02 20.19 -9.59
CA GLY A 228 -2.18 19.17 -10.63
C GLY A 228 -0.88 18.44 -11.01
N GLN A 229 0.13 18.48 -10.14
CA GLN A 229 1.44 17.85 -10.36
C GLN A 229 1.46 16.36 -9.99
N CYS A 230 0.37 15.84 -9.43
CA CYS A 230 0.23 14.42 -9.07
C CYS A 230 -0.92 13.78 -9.87
N PRO A 231 -0.80 12.53 -10.33
CA PRO A 231 -1.92 11.83 -10.96
C PRO A 231 -3.01 11.50 -9.91
N GLY A 232 -4.27 11.46 -10.33
CA GLY A 232 -5.44 11.44 -9.43
C GLY A 232 -5.45 10.33 -8.38
N CYS A 233 -4.92 9.11 -8.67
CA CYS A 233 -4.80 8.04 -7.68
C CYS A 233 -3.78 8.39 -6.58
N HIS A 234 -2.66 9.03 -6.93
CA HIS A 234 -1.66 9.49 -5.96
C HIS A 234 -2.14 10.71 -5.17
N CYS A 235 -2.96 11.59 -5.76
CA CYS A 235 -3.64 12.64 -4.98
C CYS A 235 -4.47 12.04 -3.84
N GLY A 236 -5.24 10.98 -4.13
CA GLY A 236 -5.99 10.26 -3.11
C GLY A 236 -5.09 9.56 -2.07
N ALA A 237 -3.96 8.98 -2.51
CA ALA A 237 -2.99 8.37 -1.62
C ALA A 237 -2.34 9.40 -0.68
N ILE A 238 -1.95 10.57 -1.20
CA ILE A 238 -1.40 11.68 -0.39
C ILE A 238 -2.43 12.16 0.63
N ASN A 239 -3.69 12.31 0.25
CA ASN A 239 -4.76 12.71 1.17
C ASN A 239 -5.01 11.67 2.29
N LEU A 240 -4.88 10.38 1.99
CA LEU A 240 -4.97 9.31 2.99
C LEU A 240 -3.79 9.37 3.96
N GLY A 241 -2.57 9.56 3.44
CA GLY A 241 -1.36 9.73 4.25
C GLY A 241 -1.40 10.97 5.14
N GLU A 242 -1.90 12.10 4.64
CA GLU A 242 -2.11 13.32 5.43
C GLU A 242 -3.09 13.07 6.60
N LYS A 243 -4.22 12.41 6.34
CA LYS A 243 -5.19 12.05 7.40
C LYS A 243 -4.57 11.12 8.45
N TYR A 244 -3.78 10.14 8.00
CA TYR A 244 -3.07 9.23 8.90
C TYR A 244 -2.13 9.99 9.83
N LEU A 245 -1.33 10.94 9.32
CA LEU A 245 -0.42 11.74 10.14
C LEU A 245 -1.16 12.65 11.12
N LYS A 246 -2.27 13.26 10.70
CA LYS A 246 -3.11 14.09 11.58
C LYS A 246 -3.69 13.29 12.75
N SER A 247 -4.14 12.05 12.49
CA SER A 247 -4.68 11.19 13.55
C SER A 247 -3.62 10.80 14.60
N PHE A 248 -2.37 10.66 14.19
CA PHE A 248 -1.25 10.43 15.10
C PHE A 248 -0.98 11.63 16.00
N SER A 249 -0.91 12.83 15.44
CA SER A 249 -0.66 14.06 16.19
C SER A 249 -1.77 14.38 17.19
N GLU A 250 -3.01 14.03 16.88
CA GLU A 250 -4.15 14.17 17.80
C GLU A 250 -4.07 13.19 18.95
N SER A 251 -3.71 11.92 18.68
CA SER A 251 -3.59 10.90 19.73
C SER A 251 -2.42 11.16 20.69
N GLU A 252 -1.34 11.76 20.23
CA GLU A 252 -0.23 12.18 21.09
C GLU A 252 -0.65 13.38 21.98
N ARG A 253 -1.32 14.38 21.43
CA ARG A 253 -1.84 15.52 22.19
C ARG A 253 -2.85 15.13 23.28
N ASP A 254 -3.66 14.11 23.02
CA ASP A 254 -4.64 13.64 24.00
C ASP A 254 -3.96 12.85 25.12
N LYS A 255 -2.89 12.09 24.85
CA LYS A 255 -2.06 11.45 25.86
C LYS A 255 -1.35 12.47 26.74
N ASP A 256 -0.75 13.51 26.16
CA ASP A 256 -0.10 14.59 26.89
C ASP A 256 -1.09 15.32 27.81
N LYS A 257 -2.33 15.54 27.36
CA LYS A 257 -3.38 16.13 28.19
C LYS A 257 -3.82 15.22 29.35
N GLU A 258 -3.93 13.91 29.10
CA GLU A 258 -4.27 12.94 30.16
C GLU A 258 -3.14 12.85 31.20
N GLU A 259 -1.88 12.92 30.77
CA GLU A 259 -0.73 12.93 31.67
C GLU A 259 -0.62 14.22 32.46
N GLU A 260 -0.91 15.37 31.86
CA GLU A 260 -0.96 16.68 32.52
C GLU A 260 -2.13 16.77 33.53
N VAL A 261 -3.30 16.23 33.20
CA VAL A 261 -4.44 16.13 34.12
C VAL A 261 -4.16 15.17 35.28
N SER A 262 -3.43 14.08 35.02
CA SER A 262 -3.01 13.12 36.04
C SER A 262 -2.00 13.74 36.99
N THR A 263 -0.98 14.46 36.48
CA THR A 263 0.02 15.15 37.29
C THR A 263 -0.58 16.31 38.09
N THR A 264 -1.55 17.04 37.53
CA THR A 264 -2.25 18.13 38.22
C THR A 264 -3.13 17.61 39.37
N LYS A 265 -3.80 16.48 39.19
CA LYS A 265 -4.58 15.81 40.26
C LYS A 265 -3.68 15.29 41.38
N THR A 266 -2.51 14.77 41.05
CA THR A 266 -1.52 14.31 42.05
C THR A 266 -0.93 15.49 42.82
N ALA A 267 -0.65 16.61 42.16
CA ALA A 267 -0.17 17.84 42.82
C ALA A 267 -1.22 18.52 43.72
N ALA A 268 -2.51 18.45 43.32
CA ALA A 268 -3.59 18.97 44.14
C ALA A 268 -3.86 18.11 45.37
N ALA A 269 -3.70 16.79 45.29
CA ALA A 269 -3.83 15.87 46.41
C ALA A 269 -2.70 16.02 47.46
N VAL A 270 -1.52 16.54 47.06
CA VAL A 270 -0.40 16.80 47.98
C VAL A 270 -0.53 18.13 48.77
N LYS A 271 -1.34 19.10 48.27
CA LYS A 271 -1.58 20.41 48.93
C LYS A 271 -2.70 20.42 49.95
N GLY A 272 -3.47 19.35 50.09
CA GLY A 272 -4.63 19.28 50.98
C GLY A 272 -4.53 18.15 51.99
N GLY A 273 -3.67 18.27 53.05
CA GLY A 273 -3.75 17.33 54.14
C GLY A 273 -2.45 17.09 54.88
N LEU A 274 -2.16 17.98 55.84
CA LEU A 274 -1.36 17.58 57.02
C LEU A 274 -2.34 16.84 57.96
N GLY A 275 -2.35 15.52 57.95
CA GLY A 275 -3.13 14.67 58.85
C GLY A 275 -2.74 13.21 58.62
N ASP A 276 -2.05 12.68 59.60
CA ASP A 276 -1.75 11.26 59.90
C ASP A 276 -1.60 10.25 58.76
N LEU A 277 -0.35 10.01 58.41
CA LEU A 277 0.06 8.96 57.47
C LEU A 277 0.04 7.59 58.16
N LYS A 278 -1.07 6.82 58.03
CA LYS A 278 -1.05 5.38 58.29
C LYS A 278 -0.57 4.65 57.05
N VAL A 279 0.69 4.15 57.13
CA VAL A 279 1.30 3.31 56.08
C VAL A 279 0.55 1.97 56.02
N LEU A 280 -0.28 1.78 55.00
CA LEU A 280 -0.80 0.48 54.64
C LEU A 280 0.16 -0.22 53.66
N LYS A 281 0.89 -1.20 54.17
CA LYS A 281 1.70 -2.12 53.37
C LYS A 281 0.82 -3.04 52.56
N THR A 282 0.70 -2.81 51.27
CA THR A 282 0.06 -3.77 50.35
C THR A 282 1.07 -4.84 49.93
N LYS A 283 0.79 -6.08 50.28
CA LYS A 283 1.53 -7.27 49.88
C LYS A 283 1.40 -7.49 48.36
N LYS A 284 2.51 -7.39 47.62
CA LYS A 284 2.59 -7.89 46.23
C LYS A 284 2.48 -9.42 46.22
N LYS A 285 1.42 -9.98 45.65
CA LYS A 285 1.34 -11.40 45.30
C LYS A 285 2.24 -11.67 44.07
N LYS A 286 3.37 -12.38 44.32
CA LYS A 286 4.16 -13.01 43.27
C LYS A 286 3.33 -14.15 42.64
N LYS A 287 3.02 -14.07 41.35
CA LYS A 287 2.65 -15.23 40.57
C LYS A 287 3.93 -15.92 40.09
N SER A 288 4.13 -17.15 40.53
CA SER A 288 5.14 -18.06 40.05
C SER A 288 4.78 -18.62 38.68
N ASN A 289 5.64 -18.37 37.69
CA ASN A 289 5.62 -19.09 36.43
C ASN A 289 6.35 -20.43 36.63
N GLY A 290 5.60 -21.53 36.51
CA GLY A 290 6.18 -22.86 36.42
C GLY A 290 6.69 -23.11 35.01
N SER A 291 7.99 -23.31 34.90
CA SER A 291 8.66 -23.88 33.75
C SER A 291 8.37 -25.38 33.66
N SER A 292 7.96 -25.85 32.51
CA SER A 292 8.08 -27.28 32.17
C SER A 292 8.80 -27.38 30.84
N SER A 293 10.06 -27.76 30.93
CA SER A 293 10.92 -28.18 29.83
C SER A 293 10.65 -29.65 29.51
N ILE A 294 10.45 -30.00 28.25
CA ILE A 294 10.70 -31.35 27.75
C ILE A 294 11.59 -31.23 26.52
N ILE A 295 12.82 -31.67 26.74
CA ILE A 295 13.83 -31.95 25.71
C ILE A 295 13.57 -33.40 25.27
N SER A 296 13.58 -33.67 23.98
CA SER A 296 14.02 -34.96 23.46
C SER A 296 14.65 -34.80 22.08
N ASN A 297 15.97 -34.93 22.10
CA ASN A 297 16.81 -35.25 20.95
C ASN A 297 16.49 -36.63 20.43
N LYS A 298 16.50 -36.78 19.11
CA LYS A 298 17.20 -37.94 18.48
C LYS A 298 17.54 -37.59 17.02
N ALA A 299 18.83 -37.54 16.78
CA ALA A 299 19.44 -37.67 15.47
C ALA A 299 19.53 -39.18 15.16
N GLU A 300 19.37 -39.57 13.90
CA GLU A 300 20.09 -40.66 13.29
C GLU A 300 20.06 -40.52 11.78
N THR A 301 21.17 -40.40 11.24
CA THR A 301 21.93 -40.72 10.05
C THR A 301 21.41 -41.94 9.26
N GLY A 302 21.43 -41.81 7.92
CA GLY A 302 21.30 -42.92 6.98
C GLY A 302 21.58 -42.43 5.54
N VAL A 303 22.79 -42.65 5.10
CA VAL A 303 23.30 -42.55 3.72
C VAL A 303 22.91 -43.82 3.02
N ASP A 304 22.64 -43.74 1.67
CA ASP A 304 23.01 -44.64 0.56
C ASP A 304 22.02 -44.44 -0.57
N ASP A 305 22.41 -43.92 -1.70
CA ASP A 305 23.15 -44.34 -2.88
C ASP A 305 22.39 -45.37 -3.75
N HIS A 306 22.40 -45.08 -5.05
CA HIS A 306 22.11 -45.90 -6.25
C HIS A 306 20.79 -45.72 -7.01
N SER A 307 21.05 -45.23 -8.17
CA SER A 307 20.55 -45.43 -9.55
C SER A 307 19.85 -44.21 -10.15
#